data_e8ea2cfaebe50c4116051091501a3737
#
_entry.id   e8ea2cfaebe50c4116051091501a3737
#
_cell.length_a   1.000
_cell.length_b   1.000
_cell.length_c   1.000
_cell.angle_alpha   90.00
_cell.angle_beta   90.00
_cell.angle_gamma   90.00
#
_symmetry.space_group_name_H-M   'P 1'
#
loop_
_entity.id
_entity.type
_entity.pdbx_description
1 polymer ?
#
loop_
_entity_poly.entity_id
_entity_poly.type
_entity_poly.pdbx_seq_one_letter_code
_entity_poly.pdbx_strand_id
1 'polypeptide(L)'
;MKRSSFWLLIIFLITGTIYYYTVDNFSTTGNSIKKIEVLVIRAIDGDTLEIEGGERVRLLGINTPEKKEFYANEAINFTKQLENKTILLEIFDTDKYGRELGYIFLNNKLFNEEILKNGYAHFYSYEEDKYSNQLKKAESSAREKELGIWKKSENFGCLTLLELKFEEDGNRCTNKEKLTLQNTCNTLNVSIKDDATHIEHVLIKSGLYEKNYSCTWNDAGDTLFIWDKTGLLVFERY
;
A
#
# COMPACT_ATOMS: atom_id res chain seq x y z
N MET A 1 62.26 -0.52 -40.59
CA MET A 1 61.20 -1.25 -39.97
C MET A 1 60.98 -0.82 -38.51
N LYS A 2 60.55 0.43 -38.23
CA LYS A 2 60.25 0.89 -36.82
C LYS A 2 59.00 1.78 -36.71
N ARG A 3 58.20 1.92 -37.78
CA ARG A 3 56.99 2.78 -37.76
C ARG A 3 55.68 2.06 -37.34
N SER A 4 55.61 0.74 -37.46
CA SER A 4 54.36 0.01 -37.16
C SER A 4 54.10 -0.17 -35.65
N SER A 5 55.14 -0.31 -34.84
CA SER A 5 54.99 -0.49 -33.37
C SER A 5 54.49 0.76 -32.65
N PHE A 6 54.78 1.95 -33.20
CA PHE A 6 54.33 3.21 -32.60
C PHE A 6 52.83 3.44 -32.78
N TRP A 7 52.28 3.06 -33.93
CA TRP A 7 50.85 3.16 -34.22
C TRP A 7 50.00 2.17 -33.39
N LEU A 8 50.52 0.97 -33.12
CA LEU A 8 49.86 -0.01 -32.28
C LEU A 8 49.75 0.46 -30.81
N LEU A 9 50.77 1.15 -30.30
CA LEU A 9 50.73 1.72 -28.94
C LEU A 9 49.72 2.87 -28.82
N ILE A 10 49.60 3.73 -29.87
CA ILE A 10 48.60 4.80 -29.87
C ILE A 10 47.17 4.25 -29.92
N ILE A 11 46.91 3.20 -30.73
CA ILE A 11 45.60 2.55 -30.80
C ILE A 11 45.23 1.93 -29.42
N PHE A 12 46.18 1.28 -28.76
CA PHE A 12 45.93 0.72 -27.40
C PHE A 12 45.65 1.80 -26.35
N LEU A 13 46.30 2.94 -26.40
CA LEU A 13 46.04 4.08 -25.51
C LEU A 13 44.68 4.71 -25.79
N ILE A 14 44.28 4.85 -27.06
CA ILE A 14 42.98 5.41 -27.43
C ILE A 14 41.84 4.45 -27.07
N THR A 15 42.00 3.15 -27.33
CA THR A 15 40.98 2.15 -26.93
C THR A 15 40.87 1.99 -25.42
N GLY A 16 41.99 2.07 -24.69
CA GLY A 16 42.02 2.05 -23.24
C GLY A 16 41.34 3.27 -22.61
N THR A 17 41.58 4.47 -23.16
CA THR A 17 40.92 5.70 -22.70
C THR A 17 39.41 5.71 -23.04
N ILE A 18 39.01 5.22 -24.23
CA ILE A 18 37.59 5.08 -24.59
C ILE A 18 36.91 4.05 -23.67
N TYR A 19 37.55 2.92 -23.41
CA TYR A 19 37.02 1.92 -22.49
C TYR A 19 36.88 2.47 -21.05
N TYR A 20 37.87 3.19 -20.55
CA TYR A 20 37.83 3.87 -19.27
C TYR A 20 36.69 4.90 -19.20
N TYR A 21 36.55 5.76 -20.23
CA TYR A 21 35.49 6.75 -20.34
C TYR A 21 34.09 6.11 -20.46
N THR A 22 33.95 4.96 -21.12
CA THR A 22 32.65 4.27 -21.23
C THR A 22 32.26 3.53 -19.93
N VAL A 23 33.23 3.03 -19.18
CA VAL A 23 32.95 2.39 -17.86
C VAL A 23 32.59 3.41 -16.81
N ASP A 24 33.26 4.58 -16.76
CA ASP A 24 32.93 5.63 -15.80
C ASP A 24 31.63 6.40 -16.15
N ASN A 25 31.18 6.39 -17.42
CA ASN A 25 29.92 7.02 -17.82
C ASN A 25 28.74 6.05 -17.90
N PHE A 26 28.93 4.75 -17.58
CA PHE A 26 27.82 3.85 -17.32
C PHE A 26 27.36 4.06 -15.87
N SER A 27 27.07 5.31 -15.52
CA SER A 27 26.22 5.62 -14.40
C SER A 27 24.85 5.02 -14.72
N THR A 28 24.54 3.91 -14.11
CA THR A 28 23.19 3.42 -14.01
C THR A 28 22.34 4.59 -13.49
N THR A 29 21.50 5.13 -14.35
CA THR A 29 20.35 5.95 -13.96
C THR A 29 19.32 5.04 -13.27
N GLY A 30 19.75 4.30 -12.26
CA GLY A 30 18.90 3.73 -11.25
C GLY A 30 18.65 4.84 -10.26
N ASN A 31 17.41 5.22 -10.03
CA ASN A 31 17.02 6.03 -8.90
C ASN A 31 17.68 5.42 -7.65
N SER A 32 18.74 6.05 -7.15
CA SER A 32 19.42 5.55 -5.97
C SER A 32 18.46 5.76 -4.79
N ILE A 33 17.91 4.67 -4.29
CA ILE A 33 17.04 4.70 -3.11
C ILE A 33 17.81 5.41 -2.00
N LYS A 34 17.30 6.57 -1.59
CA LYS A 34 17.90 7.35 -0.52
C LYS A 34 17.57 6.69 0.82
N LYS A 35 18.61 6.36 1.58
CA LYS A 35 18.46 5.81 2.94
C LYS A 35 18.98 6.83 3.94
N ILE A 36 18.17 7.15 4.93
CA ILE A 36 18.52 8.10 5.99
C ILE A 36 18.06 7.60 7.35
N GLU A 37 18.84 7.91 8.39
CA GLU A 37 18.37 7.76 9.77
C GLU A 37 17.70 9.05 10.21
N VAL A 38 16.48 8.94 10.74
CA VAL A 38 15.67 10.09 11.16
C VAL A 38 14.94 9.79 12.47
N LEU A 39 14.72 10.81 13.27
CA LEU A 39 13.90 10.73 14.48
C LEU A 39 12.42 10.88 14.11
N VAL A 40 11.58 9.96 14.56
CA VAL A 40 10.13 10.07 14.46
C VAL A 40 9.63 10.97 15.58
N ILE A 41 8.94 12.04 15.21
CA ILE A 41 8.34 12.98 16.17
C ILE A 41 7.00 12.47 16.65
N ARG A 42 6.12 12.09 15.70
CA ARG A 42 4.80 11.53 16.04
C ARG A 42 4.18 10.73 14.88
N ALA A 43 3.27 9.85 15.21
CA ALA A 43 2.35 9.23 14.26
C ALA A 43 1.17 10.18 14.02
N ILE A 44 0.87 10.49 12.76
CA ILE A 44 -0.28 11.31 12.36
C ILE A 44 -1.52 10.42 12.26
N ASP A 45 -1.36 9.27 11.65
CA ASP A 45 -2.33 8.17 11.53
C ASP A 45 -1.60 6.82 11.50
N GLY A 46 -2.26 5.75 11.03
CA GLY A 46 -1.69 4.40 11.03
C GLY A 46 -0.54 4.22 10.04
N ASP A 47 -0.48 5.01 8.96
CA ASP A 47 0.51 4.88 7.89
C ASP A 47 1.21 6.19 7.50
N THR A 48 1.05 7.22 8.30
CA THR A 48 1.70 8.53 8.09
C THR A 48 2.39 9.00 9.37
N LEU A 49 3.67 9.36 9.24
CA LEU A 49 4.51 9.87 10.32
C LEU A 49 4.93 11.31 10.05
N GLU A 50 5.22 12.04 11.12
CA GLU A 50 6.01 13.26 11.10
C GLU A 50 7.40 12.94 11.66
N ILE A 51 8.45 13.33 10.93
CA ILE A 51 9.84 13.14 11.30
C ILE A 51 10.49 14.46 11.70
N GLU A 52 11.72 14.40 12.25
CA GLU A 52 12.49 15.57 12.57
C GLU A 52 12.66 16.47 11.35
N GLY A 53 12.48 17.79 11.53
CA GLY A 53 12.43 18.76 10.42
C GLY A 53 11.01 19.13 9.98
N GLY A 54 9.99 18.36 10.40
CA GLY A 54 8.58 18.61 10.10
C GLY A 54 8.07 17.97 8.80
N GLU A 55 8.93 17.22 8.10
CA GLU A 55 8.54 16.45 6.93
C GLU A 55 7.61 15.30 7.32
N ARG A 56 6.75 14.91 6.39
CA ARG A 56 5.84 13.78 6.54
C ARG A 56 6.27 12.59 5.70
N VAL A 57 6.14 11.41 6.25
CA VAL A 57 6.42 10.14 5.58
C VAL A 57 5.14 9.34 5.46
N ARG A 58 4.74 8.96 4.25
CA ARG A 58 3.67 7.99 3.96
C ARG A 58 4.32 6.62 3.73
N LEU A 59 3.90 5.66 4.51
CA LEU A 59 4.40 4.29 4.42
C LEU A 59 3.90 3.62 3.14
N LEU A 60 4.81 3.15 2.29
CA LEU A 60 4.50 2.45 1.05
C LEU A 60 4.04 1.01 1.30
N GLY A 61 3.27 0.49 0.35
CA GLY A 61 2.82 -0.90 0.34
C GLY A 61 1.74 -1.23 1.36
N ILE A 62 1.22 -0.24 2.09
CA ILE A 62 0.17 -0.43 3.09
C ILE A 62 -0.88 0.68 3.04
N ASN A 63 -2.09 0.34 3.45
CA ASN A 63 -3.14 1.30 3.76
C ASN A 63 -3.82 0.90 5.06
N THR A 64 -3.89 1.83 6.01
CA THR A 64 -4.53 1.63 7.31
C THR A 64 -5.95 2.16 7.30
N PRO A 65 -6.83 1.68 8.22
CA PRO A 65 -8.14 2.27 8.39
C PRO A 65 -8.06 3.77 8.70
N GLU A 66 -8.91 4.53 8.04
CA GLU A 66 -9.04 5.97 8.25
C GLU A 66 -9.71 6.27 9.60
N LYS A 67 -9.54 7.50 10.08
CA LYS A 67 -10.12 7.94 11.35
C LYS A 67 -11.62 7.66 11.40
N LYS A 68 -12.07 6.97 12.45
CA LYS A 68 -13.43 6.48 12.72
C LYS A 68 -13.80 5.16 12.03
N GLU A 69 -12.95 4.60 11.20
CA GLU A 69 -13.14 3.26 10.66
C GLU A 69 -12.85 2.19 11.71
N PHE A 70 -13.31 0.98 11.42
CA PHE A 70 -12.99 -0.20 12.23
C PHE A 70 -11.47 -0.40 12.32
N TYR A 71 -10.93 -0.57 13.51
CA TYR A 71 -9.49 -0.74 13.81
C TYR A 71 -8.57 0.48 13.56
N ALA A 72 -9.09 1.68 13.30
CA ALA A 72 -8.27 2.88 13.08
C ALA A 72 -7.44 3.26 14.33
N ASN A 73 -8.03 3.15 15.51
CA ASN A 73 -7.34 3.48 16.77
C ASN A 73 -6.23 2.48 17.08
N GLU A 74 -6.44 1.21 16.78
CA GLU A 74 -5.45 0.16 16.96
C GLU A 74 -4.28 0.34 16.01
N ALA A 75 -4.54 0.67 14.75
CA ALA A 75 -3.52 0.95 13.74
C ALA A 75 -2.63 2.13 14.14
N ILE A 76 -3.22 3.28 14.51
CA ILE A 76 -2.43 4.44 14.95
C ILE A 76 -1.67 4.15 16.25
N ASN A 77 -2.25 3.43 17.20
CA ASN A 77 -1.57 3.07 18.45
C ASN A 77 -0.39 2.14 18.19
N PHE A 78 -0.50 1.24 17.21
CA PHE A 78 0.63 0.42 16.79
C PHE A 78 1.74 1.27 16.18
N THR A 79 1.41 2.24 15.33
CA THR A 79 2.38 3.12 14.69
C THR A 79 3.03 4.10 15.67
N LYS A 80 2.33 4.51 16.73
CA LYS A 80 2.89 5.35 17.81
C LYS A 80 4.09 4.73 18.52
N GLN A 81 4.30 3.42 18.44
CA GLN A 81 5.51 2.81 18.99
C GLN A 81 6.82 3.34 18.34
N LEU A 82 6.72 3.98 17.18
CA LEU A 82 7.84 4.62 16.50
C LEU A 82 8.18 6.01 17.06
N GLU A 83 7.28 6.64 17.79
CA GLU A 83 7.50 7.99 18.36
C GLU A 83 8.72 8.04 19.26
N ASN A 84 9.50 9.10 19.11
CA ASN A 84 10.77 9.32 19.80
C ASN A 84 11.84 8.25 19.55
N LYS A 85 11.73 7.51 18.42
CA LYS A 85 12.74 6.54 17.99
C LYS A 85 13.42 6.99 16.70
N THR A 86 14.70 6.69 16.60
CA THR A 86 15.43 6.80 15.33
C THR A 86 15.12 5.56 14.49
N ILE A 87 14.70 5.79 13.26
CA ILE A 87 14.39 4.77 12.26
C ILE A 87 15.31 4.92 11.06
N LEU A 88 15.50 3.85 10.30
CA LEU A 88 16.07 3.92 8.95
C LEU A 88 14.91 4.05 7.97
N LEU A 89 14.89 5.14 7.20
CA LEU A 89 13.92 5.43 6.16
C LEU A 89 14.55 5.22 4.78
N GLU A 90 13.96 4.33 3.98
CA GLU A 90 14.23 4.21 2.54
C GLU A 90 13.20 5.03 1.78
N ILE A 91 13.63 6.15 1.18
CA ILE A 91 12.78 7.03 0.40
C ILE A 91 12.79 6.56 -1.06
N PHE A 92 11.61 6.37 -1.62
CA PHE A 92 11.40 5.97 -3.02
C PHE A 92 10.96 7.14 -3.89
N ASP A 93 10.08 8.00 -3.37
CA ASP A 93 9.49 9.11 -4.10
C ASP A 93 8.91 10.15 -3.14
N THR A 94 8.34 11.23 -3.68
CA THR A 94 7.58 12.23 -2.94
C THR A 94 6.23 12.44 -3.62
N ASP A 95 5.15 12.40 -2.87
CA ASP A 95 3.81 12.54 -3.44
C ASP A 95 3.44 14.00 -3.74
N LYS A 96 2.30 14.19 -4.41
CA LYS A 96 1.76 15.52 -4.77
C LYS A 96 1.44 16.42 -3.56
N TYR A 97 1.41 15.86 -2.36
CA TYR A 97 1.17 16.60 -1.11
C TYR A 97 2.47 16.92 -0.37
N GLY A 98 3.63 16.55 -0.94
CA GLY A 98 4.94 16.78 -0.37
C GLY A 98 5.31 15.80 0.74
N ARG A 99 4.64 14.63 0.82
CA ARG A 99 5.03 13.57 1.75
C ARG A 99 6.08 12.69 1.09
N GLU A 100 7.13 12.34 1.83
CA GLU A 100 8.09 11.31 1.42
C GLU A 100 7.39 9.95 1.40
N LEU A 101 7.52 9.21 0.30
CA LEU A 101 7.00 7.85 0.14
C LEU A 101 8.11 6.85 0.45
N GLY A 102 7.92 5.98 1.45
CA GLY A 102 9.03 5.13 1.84
C GLY A 102 8.70 3.92 2.70
N TYR A 103 9.76 3.15 2.91
CA TYR A 103 9.79 1.99 3.79
C TYR A 103 10.60 2.29 5.03
N ILE A 104 10.11 1.84 6.18
CA ILE A 104 10.70 2.13 7.49
C ILE A 104 11.27 0.85 8.10
N PHE A 105 12.46 0.97 8.65
CA PHE A 105 13.10 -0.11 9.43
C PHE A 105 13.34 0.36 10.86
N LEU A 106 12.85 -0.42 11.79
CA LEU A 106 13.17 -0.30 13.21
C LEU A 106 13.91 -1.56 13.65
N ASN A 107 15.15 -1.40 14.17
CA ASN A 107 15.97 -2.55 14.58
C ASN A 107 16.14 -3.60 13.48
N ASN A 108 16.40 -3.17 12.25
CA ASN A 108 16.53 -3.99 11.03
C ASN A 108 15.27 -4.77 10.62
N LYS A 109 14.10 -4.49 11.21
CA LYS A 109 12.82 -5.07 10.80
C LYS A 109 12.02 -4.07 10.00
N LEU A 110 11.46 -4.53 8.87
CA LEU A 110 10.58 -3.74 8.03
C LEU A 110 9.26 -3.49 8.75
N PHE A 111 9.03 -2.25 9.19
CA PHE A 111 7.83 -1.88 9.94
C PHE A 111 6.54 -2.00 9.09
N ASN A 112 6.64 -1.69 7.79
CA ASN A 112 5.53 -1.85 6.84
C ASN A 112 5.03 -3.31 6.78
N GLU A 113 5.92 -4.29 6.95
CA GLU A 113 5.55 -5.71 7.07
C GLU A 113 4.90 -6.01 8.42
N GLU A 114 5.47 -5.49 9.51
CA GLU A 114 4.96 -5.79 10.85
C GLU A 114 3.54 -5.27 11.05
N ILE A 115 3.17 -4.11 10.48
CA ILE A 115 1.81 -3.58 10.58
C ILE A 115 0.80 -4.45 9.82
N LEU A 116 1.16 -4.98 8.63
CA LEU A 116 0.34 -5.93 7.86
C LEU A 116 0.19 -7.27 8.59
N LYS A 117 1.30 -7.80 9.11
CA LYS A 117 1.36 -9.10 9.80
C LYS A 117 0.50 -9.14 11.06
N ASN A 118 0.32 -8.00 11.71
CA ASN A 118 -0.57 -7.85 12.85
C ASN A 118 -2.02 -7.48 12.47
N GLY A 119 -2.31 -7.34 11.19
CA GLY A 119 -3.64 -7.04 10.68
C GLY A 119 -4.11 -5.61 10.93
N TYR A 120 -3.20 -4.65 11.06
CA TYR A 120 -3.57 -3.23 11.24
C TYR A 120 -3.67 -2.45 9.93
N ALA A 121 -3.31 -3.08 8.82
CA ALA A 121 -3.39 -2.52 7.47
C ALA A 121 -3.72 -3.62 6.47
N HIS A 122 -4.12 -3.23 5.26
CA HIS A 122 -4.11 -4.10 4.09
C HIS A 122 -2.98 -3.67 3.14
N PHE A 123 -2.56 -4.59 2.26
CA PHE A 123 -1.60 -4.30 1.21
C PHE A 123 -2.24 -3.36 0.19
N TYR A 124 -1.52 -2.28 -0.13
CA TYR A 124 -1.91 -1.29 -1.12
C TYR A 124 -0.69 -0.76 -1.85
N SER A 125 -0.65 -0.90 -3.17
CA SER A 125 0.45 -0.37 -3.99
C SER A 125 0.00 -0.08 -5.40
N TYR A 126 0.43 1.04 -5.96
CA TYR A 126 0.22 1.39 -7.37
C TYR A 126 1.12 0.58 -8.31
N GLU A 127 2.33 0.25 -7.86
CA GLU A 127 3.32 -0.52 -8.63
C GLU A 127 4.00 -1.53 -7.71
N GLU A 128 4.30 -2.70 -8.25
CA GLU A 128 5.04 -3.71 -7.50
C GLU A 128 6.52 -3.36 -7.41
N ASP A 129 7.10 -3.55 -6.24
CA ASP A 129 8.50 -3.31 -5.95
C ASP A 129 9.15 -4.50 -5.23
N LYS A 130 10.40 -4.31 -4.78
CA LYS A 130 11.17 -5.37 -4.11
C LYS A 130 10.54 -5.89 -2.81
N TYR A 131 9.63 -5.13 -2.17
CA TYR A 131 8.98 -5.52 -0.91
C TYR A 131 7.57 -6.08 -1.12
N SER A 132 6.96 -5.88 -2.27
CA SER A 132 5.56 -6.22 -2.52
C SER A 132 5.23 -7.68 -2.20
N ASN A 133 6.08 -8.63 -2.62
CA ASN A 133 5.87 -10.06 -2.33
C ASN A 133 5.92 -10.39 -0.84
N GLN A 134 6.82 -9.74 -0.08
CA GLN A 134 6.95 -9.90 1.37
C GLN A 134 5.71 -9.35 2.08
N LEU A 135 5.27 -8.17 1.68
CA LEU A 135 4.09 -7.48 2.24
C LEU A 135 2.80 -8.25 1.96
N LYS A 136 2.59 -8.75 0.73
CA LYS A 136 1.45 -9.61 0.38
C LYS A 136 1.39 -10.88 1.23
N LYS A 137 2.53 -11.51 1.51
CA LYS A 137 2.61 -12.68 2.40
C LYS A 137 2.25 -12.34 3.84
N ALA A 138 2.71 -11.19 4.33
CA ALA A 138 2.39 -10.72 5.68
C ALA A 138 0.89 -10.48 5.85
N GLU A 139 0.25 -9.80 4.90
CA GLU A 139 -1.19 -9.62 4.85
C GLU A 139 -1.93 -10.97 4.81
N SER A 140 -1.53 -11.88 3.91
CA SER A 140 -2.16 -13.21 3.79
C SER A 140 -2.13 -13.97 5.11
N SER A 141 -0.98 -13.92 5.81
CA SER A 141 -0.85 -14.54 7.13
C SER A 141 -1.76 -13.91 8.18
N ALA A 142 -1.93 -12.58 8.17
CA ALA A 142 -2.85 -11.89 9.08
C ALA A 142 -4.30 -12.25 8.79
N ARG A 143 -4.66 -12.33 7.51
CA ARG A 143 -6.00 -12.71 7.06
C ARG A 143 -6.36 -14.15 7.43
N GLU A 144 -5.45 -15.10 7.21
CA GLU A 144 -5.64 -16.50 7.60
C GLU A 144 -5.85 -16.68 9.11
N LYS A 145 -5.22 -15.83 9.91
CA LYS A 145 -5.32 -15.83 11.37
C LYS A 145 -6.44 -14.94 11.90
N GLU A 146 -7.19 -14.29 11.02
CA GLU A 146 -8.28 -13.36 11.36
C GLU A 146 -7.84 -12.24 12.32
N LEU A 147 -6.62 -11.69 12.11
CA LEU A 147 -6.06 -10.64 12.97
C LEU A 147 -6.53 -9.25 12.54
N GLY A 148 -6.76 -8.38 13.51
CA GLY A 148 -7.01 -6.95 13.28
C GLY A 148 -8.23 -6.70 12.39
N ILE A 149 -8.02 -5.99 11.27
CA ILE A 149 -9.08 -5.67 10.30
C ILE A 149 -9.69 -6.93 9.64
N TRP A 150 -9.01 -8.07 9.72
CA TRP A 150 -9.44 -9.37 9.17
C TRP A 150 -10.28 -10.18 10.14
N LYS A 151 -10.45 -9.69 11.39
CA LYS A 151 -11.30 -10.36 12.37
C LYS A 151 -12.73 -10.43 11.83
N LYS A 152 -13.28 -11.63 11.77
CA LYS A 152 -14.68 -11.84 11.39
C LYS A 152 -15.64 -11.17 12.34
N SER A 153 -16.68 -10.55 11.79
CA SER A 153 -17.79 -10.00 12.54
C SER A 153 -18.59 -11.09 13.27
N GLU A 154 -19.28 -10.73 14.35
CA GLU A 154 -20.32 -11.58 14.97
C GLU A 154 -21.45 -11.89 13.98
N ASN A 155 -21.66 -11.04 12.98
CA ASN A 155 -22.63 -11.21 11.90
C ASN A 155 -22.00 -11.83 10.62
N PHE A 156 -20.81 -12.42 10.72
CA PHE A 156 -20.16 -13.06 9.57
C PHE A 156 -21.05 -14.17 9.00
N GLY A 157 -21.22 -14.16 7.66
CA GLY A 157 -22.15 -15.06 6.96
C GLY A 157 -23.57 -14.50 6.78
N CYS A 158 -23.90 -13.36 7.42
CA CYS A 158 -25.17 -12.68 7.17
C CYS A 158 -25.25 -12.00 5.81
N LEU A 159 -24.10 -11.51 5.29
CA LEU A 159 -23.99 -10.91 3.97
C LEU A 159 -23.28 -11.86 3.01
N THR A 160 -23.90 -12.07 1.86
CA THR A 160 -23.32 -12.80 0.73
C THR A 160 -23.16 -11.85 -0.44
N LEU A 161 -21.94 -11.75 -0.99
CA LEU A 161 -21.69 -11.05 -2.25
C LEU A 161 -22.25 -11.88 -3.40
N LEU A 162 -23.25 -11.33 -4.13
CA LEU A 162 -23.84 -11.96 -5.30
C LEU A 162 -23.21 -11.44 -6.60
N GLU A 163 -22.93 -10.14 -6.67
CA GLU A 163 -22.34 -9.49 -7.82
C GLU A 163 -21.51 -8.29 -7.39
N LEU A 164 -20.28 -8.21 -7.88
CA LEU A 164 -19.48 -7.00 -7.93
C LEU A 164 -19.11 -6.75 -9.38
N LYS A 165 -19.76 -5.76 -9.99
CA LYS A 165 -19.49 -5.33 -11.35
C LYS A 165 -18.74 -4.01 -11.30
N PHE A 166 -17.57 -3.97 -11.92
CA PHE A 166 -16.78 -2.78 -12.15
C PHE A 166 -16.79 -2.43 -13.64
N GLU A 167 -16.44 -1.19 -13.97
CA GLU A 167 -16.48 -0.71 -15.34
C GLU A 167 -15.17 -1.04 -16.07
N GLU A 168 -15.25 -1.74 -17.20
CA GLU A 168 -14.08 -2.14 -18.01
C GLU A 168 -13.59 -1.06 -18.99
N ASP A 169 -14.29 0.07 -19.13
CA ASP A 169 -14.07 1.08 -20.19
C ASP A 169 -13.11 2.22 -19.78
N GLY A 170 -12.02 1.94 -19.08
CA GLY A 170 -10.95 2.85 -18.68
C GLY A 170 -11.23 4.36 -18.81
N ASN A 171 -11.36 5.10 -17.74
CA ASN A 171 -11.48 6.58 -17.63
C ASN A 171 -12.86 7.24 -17.77
N ARG A 172 -13.95 6.54 -17.76
CA ARG A 172 -15.27 7.19 -17.74
C ARG A 172 -16.10 6.70 -16.56
N CYS A 173 -16.29 7.57 -15.57
CA CYS A 173 -17.24 7.35 -14.49
C CYS A 173 -18.68 7.35 -15.02
N THR A 174 -19.23 6.18 -15.37
CA THR A 174 -20.52 6.09 -16.09
C THR A 174 -21.64 5.48 -15.25
N ASN A 175 -21.51 5.32 -13.93
CA ASN A 175 -22.50 4.66 -13.06
C ASN A 175 -22.84 3.21 -13.47
N LYS A 176 -21.89 2.50 -14.09
CA LYS A 176 -22.06 1.11 -14.49
C LYS A 176 -21.52 0.10 -13.46
N GLU A 177 -20.84 0.58 -12.45
CA GLU A 177 -20.42 -0.24 -11.34
C GLU A 177 -21.62 -0.64 -10.50
N LYS A 178 -21.69 -1.90 -10.09
CA LYS A 178 -22.82 -2.42 -9.33
C LYS A 178 -22.36 -3.36 -8.24
N LEU A 179 -22.88 -3.15 -7.05
CA LEU A 179 -22.76 -4.07 -5.92
C LEU A 179 -24.12 -4.67 -5.62
N THR A 180 -24.18 -6.01 -5.57
CA THR A 180 -25.38 -6.76 -5.18
C THR A 180 -25.03 -7.69 -4.03
N LEU A 181 -25.74 -7.53 -2.91
CA LEU A 181 -25.57 -8.30 -1.68
C LEU A 181 -26.90 -8.94 -1.27
N GLN A 182 -26.83 -10.16 -0.72
CA GLN A 182 -27.94 -10.78 -0.03
C GLN A 182 -27.70 -10.70 1.48
N ASN A 183 -28.60 -10.05 2.21
CA ASN A 183 -28.63 -10.09 3.67
C ASN A 183 -29.68 -11.08 4.16
N THR A 184 -29.24 -12.11 4.86
CA THR A 184 -30.10 -13.15 5.44
C THR A 184 -30.46 -12.91 6.92
N CYS A 185 -29.86 -11.87 7.53
CA CYS A 185 -30.08 -11.52 8.93
C CYS A 185 -30.94 -10.25 9.09
N ASN A 186 -30.98 -9.71 10.29
CA ASN A 186 -31.62 -8.42 10.56
C ASN A 186 -30.89 -7.27 9.85
N THR A 187 -31.39 -6.05 10.00
CA THR A 187 -30.73 -4.85 9.45
C THR A 187 -29.32 -4.71 10.03
N LEU A 188 -28.34 -4.61 9.14
CA LEU A 188 -26.93 -4.41 9.45
C LEU A 188 -26.52 -2.96 9.16
N ASN A 189 -25.76 -2.37 10.07
CA ASN A 189 -25.08 -1.08 9.84
C ASN A 189 -23.65 -1.39 9.43
N VAL A 190 -23.30 -1.10 8.19
CA VAL A 190 -22.02 -1.50 7.61
C VAL A 190 -21.28 -0.32 6.99
N SER A 191 -19.96 -0.47 6.89
CA SER A 191 -19.08 0.37 6.09
C SER A 191 -18.66 -0.43 4.86
N ILE A 192 -18.86 0.13 3.68
CA ILE A 192 -18.43 -0.41 2.38
C ILE A 192 -17.27 0.45 1.90
N LYS A 193 -16.15 -0.17 1.53
CA LYS A 193 -14.91 0.53 1.18
C LYS A 193 -14.18 -0.16 0.04
N ASP A 194 -13.49 0.64 -0.80
CA ASP A 194 -12.45 0.21 -1.73
C ASP A 194 -11.09 0.02 -1.01
N ASP A 195 -10.03 -0.26 -1.72
CA ASP A 195 -8.68 -0.36 -1.13
C ASP A 195 -8.01 0.99 -0.89
N ALA A 196 -8.60 2.09 -1.36
CA ALA A 196 -8.07 3.45 -1.22
C ALA A 196 -8.85 4.29 -0.21
N THR A 197 -9.72 5.17 -0.68
CA THR A 197 -10.34 6.21 0.15
C THR A 197 -11.85 6.28 0.08
N HIS A 198 -12.50 5.58 -0.86
CA HIS A 198 -13.95 5.61 -0.96
C HIS A 198 -14.56 4.76 0.14
N ILE A 199 -15.30 5.41 1.02
CA ILE A 199 -16.02 4.75 2.10
C ILE A 199 -17.46 5.24 2.17
N GLU A 200 -18.36 4.32 2.41
CA GLU A 200 -19.77 4.58 2.60
C GLU A 200 -20.32 3.84 3.81
N HIS A 201 -21.19 4.50 4.56
CA HIS A 201 -21.90 3.90 5.68
C HIS A 201 -23.37 3.70 5.33
N VAL A 202 -23.83 2.46 5.37
CA VAL A 202 -25.20 2.13 4.95
C VAL A 202 -25.89 1.17 5.93
N LEU A 203 -27.23 1.25 5.94
CA LEU A 203 -28.10 0.29 6.62
C LEU A 203 -28.62 -0.71 5.58
N ILE A 204 -28.17 -1.95 5.66
CA ILE A 204 -28.62 -3.03 4.78
C ILE A 204 -29.71 -3.83 5.49
N LYS A 205 -30.96 -3.68 5.05
CA LYS A 205 -32.10 -4.45 5.55
C LYS A 205 -32.00 -5.92 5.12
N SER A 206 -32.74 -6.81 5.77
CA SER A 206 -32.90 -8.18 5.33
C SER A 206 -33.44 -8.23 3.89
N GLY A 207 -32.90 -9.12 3.07
CA GLY A 207 -33.23 -9.27 1.66
C GLY A 207 -32.11 -8.82 0.72
N LEU A 208 -32.48 -8.49 -0.50
CA LEU A 208 -31.55 -8.06 -1.56
C LEU A 208 -31.19 -6.58 -1.38
N TYR A 209 -29.89 -6.27 -1.44
CA TYR A 209 -29.36 -4.92 -1.51
C TYR A 209 -28.65 -4.74 -2.85
N GLU A 210 -29.04 -3.72 -3.59
CA GLU A 210 -28.41 -3.36 -4.86
C GLU A 210 -28.07 -1.87 -4.86
N LYS A 211 -26.88 -1.55 -5.33
CA LYS A 211 -26.44 -0.17 -5.49
C LYS A 211 -25.52 -0.02 -6.68
N ASN A 212 -25.73 1.04 -7.45
CA ASN A 212 -24.82 1.48 -8.50
C ASN A 212 -23.80 2.47 -7.93
N TYR A 213 -22.58 2.35 -8.40
CA TYR A 213 -21.46 3.21 -8.05
C TYR A 213 -20.85 3.84 -9.31
N SER A 214 -19.94 4.74 -9.11
CA SER A 214 -19.24 5.43 -10.20
C SER A 214 -17.84 5.79 -9.74
N CYS A 215 -16.81 5.34 -10.46
CA CYS A 215 -15.41 5.55 -10.13
C CYS A 215 -15.00 5.11 -8.72
N THR A 216 -15.58 4.04 -8.22
CA THR A 216 -15.26 3.50 -6.91
C THR A 216 -14.24 2.40 -7.03
N TRP A 217 -14.46 1.46 -7.96
CA TRP A 217 -13.58 0.30 -8.17
C TRP A 217 -12.80 0.41 -9.48
N ASN A 218 -11.50 0.11 -9.42
CA ASN A 218 -10.58 0.24 -10.54
C ASN A 218 -10.56 -1.00 -11.43
N ASP A 219 -10.49 -0.82 -12.76
CA ASP A 219 -10.43 -1.91 -13.74
C ASP A 219 -9.15 -2.77 -13.60
N ALA A 220 -8.05 -2.16 -13.15
CA ALA A 220 -6.75 -2.83 -13.03
C ALA A 220 -6.60 -3.72 -11.80
N GLY A 221 -7.65 -3.82 -10.98
CA GLY A 221 -7.68 -4.53 -9.71
C GLY A 221 -7.97 -3.61 -8.54
N ASP A 222 -8.83 -4.06 -7.66
CA ASP A 222 -9.27 -3.33 -6.48
C ASP A 222 -9.74 -4.31 -5.40
N THR A 223 -10.20 -3.79 -4.29
CA THR A 223 -10.67 -4.58 -3.16
C THR A 223 -11.99 -4.03 -2.63
N LEU A 224 -12.97 -4.91 -2.45
CA LEU A 224 -14.17 -4.62 -1.70
C LEU A 224 -13.99 -5.08 -0.26
N PHE A 225 -14.18 -4.16 0.66
CA PHE A 225 -14.30 -4.44 2.09
C PHE A 225 -15.68 -4.06 2.59
N ILE A 226 -16.30 -4.91 3.39
CA ILE A 226 -17.52 -4.60 4.14
C ILE A 226 -17.32 -4.99 5.60
N TRP A 227 -17.35 -4.02 6.49
CA TRP A 227 -17.28 -4.21 7.93
C TRP A 227 -18.56 -3.74 8.63
N ASP A 228 -18.88 -4.35 9.74
CA ASP A 228 -19.69 -3.72 10.78
C ASP A 228 -18.80 -3.32 11.98
N LYS A 229 -19.42 -2.86 13.06
CA LYS A 229 -18.71 -2.45 14.28
C LYS A 229 -17.94 -3.59 14.99
N THR A 230 -18.21 -4.85 14.65
CA THR A 230 -17.64 -6.03 15.32
C THR A 230 -16.57 -6.72 14.48
N GLY A 231 -16.53 -6.48 13.15
CA GLY A 231 -15.54 -7.09 12.29
C GLY A 231 -15.92 -7.12 10.80
N LEU A 232 -15.15 -7.90 10.08
CA LEU A 232 -15.27 -8.10 8.63
C LEU A 232 -16.46 -9.00 8.29
N LEU A 233 -17.27 -8.55 7.35
CA LEU A 233 -18.42 -9.29 6.82
C LEU A 233 -18.13 -9.86 5.43
N VAL A 234 -17.55 -9.05 4.55
CA VAL A 234 -17.22 -9.42 3.16
C VAL A 234 -15.86 -8.84 2.80
N PHE A 235 -15.09 -9.64 2.10
CA PHE A 235 -13.83 -9.25 1.48
C PHE A 235 -13.75 -9.90 0.11
N GLU A 236 -13.48 -9.09 -0.91
CA GLU A 236 -13.25 -9.55 -2.28
C GLU A 236 -12.13 -8.71 -2.90
N ARG A 237 -11.15 -9.37 -3.51
CA ARG A 237 -10.05 -8.72 -4.25
C ARG A 237 -9.94 -9.38 -5.62
N TYR A 238 -9.94 -8.60 -6.70
CA TYR A 238 -9.89 -9.04 -8.10
C TYR A 238 -8.75 -8.38 -8.87
#